data_b5a914da04317c88d01cc6f284ed2aa6
#
_entry.id   b5a914da04317c88d01cc6f284ed2aa6
#
_cell.length_a   1.000
_cell.length_b   1.000
_cell.length_c   1.000
_cell.angle_alpha   90.00
_cell.angle_beta   90.00
_cell.angle_gamma   90.00
#
_symmetry.space_group_name_H-M   'P 1'
#
loop_
_entity.id
_entity.type
_entity.pdbx_description
1 polymer ?
#
loop_
_entity_poly.entity_id
_entity_poly.type
_entity_poly.pdbx_seq_one_letter_code
_entity_poly.pdbx_strand_id
1 'polypeptide(L)'
;MCSSDLGKSTVANAVDRRLHQLGIHSFLLDGDNIRHGLNASPERLLAQGASYAARFGLGFSAEDRRENIRRIGAVAELFASAGLVTLTAFVSPYRRDRDAVRQQVEQHGAPGDFVEVYVDAPLEVCAARDPKGLYRKARGGQLAGLTGVDAPYEPPEHPQLVLHTADQPPETLAEQVIAYLRAARLIPPEPGAAAPDRPAARTP
;
A
#
# COMPACT_ATOMS: atom_id res chain seq x y z
N MET A 1 -3.60 -4.70 -15.51
CA MET A 1 -2.80 -4.04 -14.48
C MET A 1 -2.19 -5.05 -13.53
N CYS A 2 -0.91 -4.93 -13.27
CA CYS A 2 -0.09 -5.98 -12.68
C CYS A 2 -0.04 -5.94 -11.17
N SER A 3 0.00 -7.10 -10.51
CA SER A 3 -0.06 -7.17 -9.06
C SER A 3 1.28 -7.02 -8.34
N SER A 4 2.41 -7.47 -8.89
CA SER A 4 3.68 -7.55 -8.15
C SER A 4 4.77 -6.62 -8.65
N ASP A 5 4.83 -6.31 -9.95
CA ASP A 5 6.00 -5.69 -10.58
C ASP A 5 5.75 -4.26 -11.07
N LEU A 6 4.68 -3.63 -10.56
CA LEU A 6 4.36 -2.21 -10.76
C LEU A 6 5.38 -1.25 -10.15
N GLY A 7 6.30 -1.74 -9.31
CA GLY A 7 7.22 -0.89 -8.58
C GLY A 7 6.66 -0.33 -7.25
N LYS A 8 5.51 -0.81 -6.76
CA LYS A 8 4.88 -0.33 -5.51
C LYS A 8 5.85 -0.28 -4.34
N SER A 9 6.46 -1.42 -4.01
CA SER A 9 7.43 -1.53 -2.90
C SER A 9 8.66 -0.66 -3.15
N THR A 10 9.12 -0.57 -4.41
CA THR A 10 10.27 0.25 -4.78
C THR A 10 9.99 1.73 -4.54
N VAL A 11 8.84 2.23 -5.01
CA VAL A 11 8.42 3.62 -4.78
C VAL A 11 8.16 3.86 -3.30
N ALA A 12 7.44 2.97 -2.60
CA ALA A 12 7.17 3.10 -1.17
C ALA A 12 8.46 3.17 -0.33
N ASN A 13 9.46 2.35 -0.65
CA ASN A 13 10.78 2.42 -0.01
C ASN A 13 11.52 3.73 -0.33
N ALA A 14 11.37 4.28 -1.54
CA ALA A 14 11.96 5.58 -1.88
C ALA A 14 11.28 6.71 -1.11
N VAL A 15 9.95 6.68 -0.97
CA VAL A 15 9.18 7.63 -0.14
C VAL A 15 9.59 7.53 1.32
N ASP A 16 9.67 6.32 1.88
CA ASP A 16 10.07 6.06 3.26
C ASP A 16 11.45 6.65 3.56
N ARG A 17 12.45 6.35 2.73
CA ARG A 17 13.80 6.93 2.85
C ARG A 17 13.77 8.46 2.79
N ARG A 18 12.94 9.03 1.90
CA ARG A 18 12.85 10.47 1.75
C ARG A 18 12.21 11.14 2.98
N LEU A 19 11.16 10.54 3.55
CA LEU A 19 10.57 10.99 4.81
C LEU A 19 11.58 10.98 5.95
N HIS A 20 12.35 9.90 6.10
CA HIS A 20 13.41 9.82 7.11
C HIS A 20 14.50 10.88 6.92
N GLN A 21 14.93 11.17 5.67
CA GLN A 21 15.87 12.26 5.39
C GLN A 21 15.32 13.64 5.78
N LEU A 22 14.01 13.81 5.76
CA LEU A 22 13.31 15.02 6.19
C LEU A 22 13.04 15.05 7.70
N GLY A 23 13.49 14.04 8.47
CA GLY A 23 13.24 13.92 9.90
C GLY A 23 11.79 13.53 10.24
N ILE A 24 11.04 13.00 9.28
CA ILE A 24 9.65 12.59 9.45
C ILE A 24 9.61 11.09 9.73
N HIS A 25 8.99 10.69 10.83
CA HIS A 25 8.82 9.30 11.17
C HIS A 25 7.77 8.64 10.28
N SER A 26 8.15 7.54 9.65
CA SER A 26 7.28 6.74 8.79
C SER A 26 7.43 5.25 9.09
N PHE A 27 6.43 4.46 8.67
CA PHE A 27 6.48 3.02 8.73
C PHE A 27 5.91 2.40 7.45
N LEU A 28 6.66 1.47 6.85
CA LEU A 28 6.25 0.78 5.62
C LEU A 28 5.68 -0.60 5.93
N LEU A 29 4.40 -0.78 5.63
CA LEU A 29 3.72 -2.06 5.58
C LEU A 29 3.74 -2.55 4.13
N ASP A 30 4.52 -3.59 3.86
CA ASP A 30 4.62 -4.23 2.54
C ASP A 30 3.95 -5.62 2.54
N GLY A 31 3.44 -6.03 1.38
CA GLY A 31 2.76 -7.31 1.24
C GLY A 31 3.60 -8.51 1.66
N ASP A 32 4.92 -8.45 1.47
CA ASP A 32 5.80 -9.56 1.81
C ASP A 32 6.02 -9.66 3.34
N ASN A 33 6.31 -8.53 4.04
CA ASN A 33 6.55 -8.58 5.49
C ASN A 33 5.28 -8.94 6.28
N ILE A 34 4.13 -8.40 5.89
CA ILE A 34 2.84 -8.67 6.55
C ILE A 34 2.40 -10.13 6.37
N ARG A 35 2.62 -10.72 5.19
CA ARG A 35 2.28 -12.13 4.94
C ARG A 35 3.23 -13.12 5.62
N HIS A 36 4.33 -12.65 6.17
CA HIS A 36 5.20 -13.47 7.00
C HIS A 36 4.74 -13.58 8.46
N GLY A 37 3.91 -12.65 8.94
CA GLY A 37 3.40 -12.58 10.30
C GLY A 37 1.89 -12.43 10.36
N LEU A 38 1.41 -11.20 10.48
CA LEU A 38 0.01 -10.84 10.73
C LEU A 38 -1.00 -11.52 9.79
N ASN A 39 -0.66 -11.64 8.50
CA ASN A 39 -1.50 -12.23 7.46
C ASN A 39 -0.86 -13.49 6.86
N ALA A 40 -0.22 -14.32 7.71
CA ALA A 40 0.39 -15.56 7.28
C ALA A 40 -0.64 -16.53 6.68
N SER A 41 -0.22 -17.33 5.70
CA SER A 41 -1.08 -18.35 5.11
C SER A 41 -1.34 -19.52 6.09
N PRO A 42 -2.41 -20.31 5.87
CA PRO A 42 -2.68 -21.50 6.67
C PRO A 42 -1.48 -22.46 6.71
N GLU A 43 -0.83 -22.69 5.57
CA GLU A 43 0.33 -23.60 5.47
C GLU A 43 1.50 -23.08 6.31
N ARG A 44 1.74 -21.77 6.32
CA ARG A 44 2.82 -21.17 7.11
C ARG A 44 2.54 -21.27 8.60
N LEU A 45 1.29 -21.02 9.02
CA LEU A 45 0.88 -21.16 10.42
C LEU A 45 0.97 -22.62 10.87
N LEU A 46 0.57 -23.59 10.03
CA LEU A 46 0.72 -25.02 10.31
C LEU A 46 2.19 -25.40 10.49
N ALA A 47 3.08 -24.91 9.64
CA ALA A 47 4.53 -25.14 9.74
C ALA A 47 5.12 -24.57 11.04
N GLN A 48 4.46 -23.59 11.67
CA GLN A 48 4.81 -23.04 12.98
C GLN A 48 4.11 -23.77 14.15
N GLY A 49 3.38 -24.85 13.86
CA GLY A 49 2.66 -25.64 14.88
C GLY A 49 1.34 -25.01 15.36
N ALA A 50 0.80 -24.02 14.65
CA ALA A 50 -0.40 -23.33 15.05
C ALA A 50 -1.67 -24.16 14.75
N SER A 51 -2.34 -24.67 15.77
CA SER A 51 -3.59 -25.44 15.64
C SER A 51 -4.75 -24.62 15.05
N TYR A 52 -4.68 -23.30 15.12
CA TYR A 52 -5.69 -22.36 14.62
C TYR A 52 -5.47 -21.91 13.17
N ALA A 53 -4.52 -22.51 12.46
CA ALA A 53 -4.09 -22.08 11.12
C ALA A 53 -5.25 -21.98 10.11
N ALA A 54 -6.14 -22.96 10.09
CA ALA A 54 -7.30 -22.99 9.19
C ALA A 54 -8.30 -21.86 9.48
N ARG A 55 -8.35 -21.35 10.72
CA ARG A 55 -9.29 -20.30 11.13
C ARG A 55 -8.77 -18.89 10.87
N PHE A 56 -7.47 -18.67 11.03
CA PHE A 56 -6.89 -17.32 11.01
C PHE A 56 -5.89 -17.08 9.87
N GLY A 57 -5.44 -18.13 9.20
CA GLY A 57 -4.58 -18.01 8.02
C GLY A 57 -5.33 -17.39 6.85
N LEU A 58 -4.64 -16.58 6.04
CA LEU A 58 -5.20 -15.92 4.87
C LEU A 58 -4.55 -16.43 3.59
N GLY A 59 -5.38 -16.95 2.69
CA GLY A 59 -5.02 -17.34 1.32
C GLY A 59 -5.11 -16.16 0.33
N PHE A 60 -5.64 -16.47 -0.86
CA PHE A 60 -5.77 -15.52 -1.98
C PHE A 60 -7.18 -15.46 -2.57
N SER A 61 -8.20 -16.05 -1.90
CA SER A 61 -9.59 -15.87 -2.29
C SER A 61 -10.01 -14.40 -2.21
N ALA A 62 -11.15 -14.05 -2.77
CA ALA A 62 -11.68 -12.69 -2.68
C ALA A 62 -11.93 -12.27 -1.21
N GLU A 63 -12.38 -13.21 -0.37
CA GLU A 63 -12.60 -12.98 1.05
C GLU A 63 -11.29 -12.81 1.81
N ASP A 64 -10.28 -13.66 1.54
CA ASP A 64 -8.95 -13.52 2.13
C ASP A 64 -8.30 -12.18 1.76
N ARG A 65 -8.47 -11.72 0.51
CA ARG A 65 -7.97 -10.43 0.06
C ARG A 65 -8.65 -9.27 0.78
N ARG A 66 -9.97 -9.34 0.97
CA ARG A 66 -10.73 -8.36 1.76
C ARG A 66 -10.23 -8.29 3.19
N GLU A 67 -10.13 -9.46 3.86
CA GLU A 67 -9.67 -9.53 5.25
C GLU A 67 -8.21 -9.08 5.38
N ASN A 68 -7.36 -9.38 4.40
CA ASN A 68 -6.00 -8.87 4.35
C ASN A 68 -5.97 -7.33 4.35
N ILE A 69 -6.76 -6.68 3.48
CA ILE A 69 -6.80 -5.21 3.40
C ILE A 69 -7.42 -4.61 4.66
N ARG A 70 -8.48 -5.22 5.22
CA ARG A 70 -9.07 -4.79 6.48
C ARG A 70 -8.07 -4.80 7.64
N ARG A 71 -7.30 -5.89 7.81
CA ARG A 71 -6.27 -5.98 8.87
C ARG A 71 -5.17 -4.96 8.69
N ILE A 72 -4.71 -4.76 7.45
CA ILE A 72 -3.69 -3.77 7.12
C ILE A 72 -4.20 -2.37 7.43
N GLY A 73 -5.45 -2.04 7.05
CA GLY A 73 -6.08 -0.77 7.35
C GLY A 73 -6.11 -0.47 8.85
N ALA A 74 -6.52 -1.45 9.66
CA ALA A 74 -6.55 -1.30 11.11
C ALA A 74 -5.15 -1.08 11.73
N VAL A 75 -4.13 -1.78 11.24
CA VAL A 75 -2.74 -1.55 11.70
C VAL A 75 -2.20 -0.21 11.24
N ALA A 76 -2.50 0.19 10.00
CA ALA A 76 -2.09 1.49 9.48
C ALA A 76 -2.70 2.64 10.27
N GLU A 77 -3.96 2.53 10.67
CA GLU A 77 -4.65 3.50 11.54
C GLU A 77 -3.98 3.61 12.91
N LEU A 78 -3.61 2.49 13.55
CA LEU A 78 -2.90 2.50 14.82
C LEU A 78 -1.55 3.23 14.72
N PHE A 79 -0.79 3.01 13.65
CA PHE A 79 0.47 3.72 13.43
C PHE A 79 0.26 5.21 13.12
N ALA A 80 -0.77 5.54 12.34
CA ALA A 80 -1.12 6.93 12.08
C ALA A 80 -1.54 7.66 13.36
N SER A 81 -2.31 7.01 14.25
CA SER A 81 -2.70 7.56 15.56
C SER A 81 -1.50 7.76 16.50
N ALA A 82 -0.43 6.99 16.31
CA ALA A 82 0.84 7.18 17.01
C ALA A 82 1.73 8.29 16.38
N GLY A 83 1.24 9.00 15.37
CA GLY A 83 1.93 10.11 14.72
C GLY A 83 2.91 9.70 13.61
N LEU A 84 2.80 8.48 13.08
CA LEU A 84 3.64 8.00 11.99
C LEU A 84 2.96 8.20 10.63
N VAL A 85 3.72 8.59 9.62
CA VAL A 85 3.27 8.46 8.23
C VAL A 85 3.30 6.98 7.86
N THR A 86 2.14 6.38 7.67
CA THR A 86 2.06 4.95 7.38
C THR A 86 1.94 4.70 5.88
N LEU A 87 2.95 4.06 5.32
CA LEU A 87 2.99 3.67 3.92
C LEU A 87 2.50 2.24 3.77
N THR A 88 1.53 1.99 2.88
CA THR A 88 1.00 0.64 2.64
C THR A 88 1.20 0.23 1.18
N ALA A 89 2.02 -0.79 0.92
CA ALA A 89 2.37 -1.24 -0.43
C ALA A 89 1.70 -2.59 -0.76
N PHE A 90 0.41 -2.54 -1.09
CA PHE A 90 -0.40 -3.73 -1.38
C PHE A 90 -1.10 -3.64 -2.75
N VAL A 91 -1.52 -4.79 -3.27
CA VAL A 91 -2.26 -4.86 -4.53
C VAL A 91 -3.65 -4.24 -4.40
N SER A 92 -4.37 -4.50 -3.31
CA SER A 92 -5.72 -3.99 -3.00
C SER A 92 -6.66 -3.99 -4.23
N PRO A 93 -7.02 -5.16 -4.79
CA PRO A 93 -7.60 -5.24 -6.12
C PRO A 93 -9.03 -4.71 -6.21
N TYR A 94 -9.75 -4.68 -5.10
CA TYR A 94 -11.16 -4.31 -5.07
C TYR A 94 -11.35 -2.90 -4.52
N ARG A 95 -12.11 -2.08 -5.25
CA ARG A 95 -12.40 -0.69 -4.89
C ARG A 95 -13.10 -0.58 -3.55
N ARG A 96 -14.16 -1.38 -3.35
CA ARG A 96 -14.92 -1.42 -2.10
C ARG A 96 -14.06 -1.63 -0.85
N ASP A 97 -12.98 -2.43 -0.97
CA ASP A 97 -12.12 -2.74 0.17
C ASP A 97 -11.20 -1.54 0.49
N ARG A 98 -10.73 -0.80 -0.54
CA ARG A 98 -9.98 0.45 -0.38
C ARG A 98 -10.85 1.55 0.21
N ASP A 99 -12.10 1.69 -0.30
CA ASP A 99 -13.08 2.67 0.18
C ASP A 99 -13.46 2.41 1.65
N ALA A 100 -13.61 1.14 2.04
CA ALA A 100 -13.88 0.78 3.44
C ALA A 100 -12.74 1.19 4.37
N VAL A 101 -11.48 1.00 3.97
CA VAL A 101 -10.31 1.45 4.77
C VAL A 101 -10.22 2.97 4.78
N ARG A 102 -10.46 3.65 3.65
CA ARG A 102 -10.54 5.12 3.60
C ARG A 102 -11.56 5.64 4.61
N GLN A 103 -12.77 5.11 4.55
CA GLN A 103 -13.85 5.52 5.45
C GLN A 103 -13.46 5.30 6.92
N GLN A 104 -12.87 4.18 7.26
CA GLN A 104 -12.41 3.86 8.61
C GLN A 104 -11.35 4.86 9.09
N VAL A 105 -10.31 5.12 8.30
CA VAL A 105 -9.23 6.05 8.65
C VAL A 105 -9.75 7.47 8.83
N GLU A 106 -10.61 7.95 7.92
CA GLU A 106 -11.16 9.31 7.96
C GLU A 106 -12.22 9.50 9.05
N GLN A 107 -12.89 8.42 9.52
CA GLN A 107 -13.80 8.48 10.67
C GLN A 107 -13.07 8.67 12.00
N HIS A 108 -11.90 8.06 12.17
CA HIS A 108 -11.11 8.14 13.41
C HIS A 108 -10.04 9.24 13.36
N GLY A 109 -9.67 9.70 12.16
CA GLY A 109 -8.76 10.80 11.90
C GLY A 109 -9.46 12.04 11.38
N ALA A 110 -8.94 12.60 10.30
CA ALA A 110 -9.51 13.74 9.60
C ALA A 110 -9.74 13.41 8.12
N PRO A 111 -10.69 14.09 7.46
CA PRO A 111 -10.85 14.00 6.01
C PRO A 111 -9.53 14.30 5.29
N GLY A 112 -9.12 13.40 4.40
CA GLY A 112 -7.87 13.49 3.66
C GLY A 112 -6.66 12.85 4.34
N ASP A 113 -6.81 12.24 5.52
CA ASP A 113 -5.73 11.45 6.15
C ASP A 113 -5.43 10.16 5.38
N PHE A 114 -6.38 9.69 4.56
CA PHE A 114 -6.15 8.58 3.64
C PHE A 114 -5.79 9.08 2.24
N VAL A 115 -4.59 8.75 1.77
CA VAL A 115 -4.09 9.11 0.44
C VAL A 115 -3.99 7.86 -0.43
N GLU A 116 -4.81 7.77 -1.47
CA GLU A 116 -4.75 6.69 -2.44
C GLU A 116 -3.78 7.04 -3.57
N VAL A 117 -2.70 6.27 -3.65
CA VAL A 117 -1.69 6.41 -4.70
C VAL A 117 -1.83 5.26 -5.69
N TYR A 118 -2.22 5.60 -6.91
CA TYR A 118 -2.35 4.66 -7.99
C TYR A 118 -1.02 4.50 -8.72
N VAL A 119 -0.38 3.35 -8.55
CA VAL A 119 0.87 3.02 -9.23
C VAL A 119 0.52 2.33 -10.54
N ASP A 120 0.80 2.98 -11.65
CA ASP A 120 0.46 2.54 -13.00
C ASP A 120 1.68 2.17 -13.82
N ALA A 121 1.59 1.03 -14.53
CA ALA A 121 2.54 0.63 -15.55
C ALA A 121 1.85 -0.30 -16.56
N PRO A 122 2.23 -0.25 -17.85
CA PRO A 122 1.76 -1.21 -18.85
C PRO A 122 2.08 -2.64 -18.45
N LEU A 123 1.17 -3.57 -18.81
CA LEU A 123 1.31 -4.99 -18.47
C LEU A 123 2.61 -5.59 -19.04
N GLU A 124 2.98 -5.16 -20.23
CA GLU A 124 4.20 -5.61 -20.91
C GLU A 124 5.46 -5.21 -20.13
N VAL A 125 5.49 -3.99 -19.58
CA VAL A 125 6.60 -3.50 -18.75
C VAL A 125 6.72 -4.33 -17.48
N CYS A 126 5.59 -4.63 -16.84
CA CYS A 126 5.58 -5.46 -15.63
C CYS A 126 6.03 -6.90 -15.93
N ALA A 127 5.52 -7.48 -17.02
CA ALA A 127 5.88 -8.83 -17.43
C ALA A 127 7.36 -8.95 -17.85
N ALA A 128 7.94 -7.88 -18.40
CA ALA A 128 9.37 -7.82 -18.71
C ALA A 128 10.25 -7.69 -17.46
N ARG A 129 9.77 -6.98 -16.44
CA ARG A 129 10.49 -6.85 -15.15
C ARG A 129 10.48 -8.14 -14.35
N ASP A 130 9.35 -8.79 -14.21
CA ASP A 130 9.04 -10.06 -13.50
C ASP A 130 10.10 -10.57 -12.50
N PRO A 131 10.52 -9.76 -11.48
CA PRO A 131 11.61 -10.11 -10.58
C PRO A 131 11.32 -11.36 -9.73
N LYS A 132 10.02 -11.64 -9.50
CA LYS A 132 9.56 -12.82 -8.72
C LYS A 132 9.19 -14.02 -9.62
N GLY A 133 9.26 -13.89 -10.94
CA GLY A 133 8.88 -14.93 -11.90
C GLY A 133 7.39 -15.29 -11.90
N LEU A 134 6.52 -14.40 -11.39
CA LEU A 134 5.09 -14.66 -11.24
C LEU A 134 4.37 -14.67 -12.59
N TYR A 135 4.74 -13.78 -13.51
CA TYR A 135 4.18 -13.77 -14.87
C TYR A 135 4.56 -15.00 -15.65
N ARG A 136 5.81 -15.43 -15.55
CA ARG A 136 6.31 -16.66 -16.18
C ARG A 136 5.55 -17.87 -15.63
N LYS A 137 5.34 -17.97 -14.32
CA LYS A 137 4.56 -19.05 -13.68
C LYS A 137 3.09 -19.03 -14.11
N ALA A 138 2.47 -17.86 -14.16
CA ALA A 138 1.08 -17.72 -14.59
C ALA A 138 0.91 -18.11 -16.06
N ARG A 139 1.78 -17.66 -16.97
CA ARG A 139 1.78 -18.08 -18.40
C ARG A 139 2.03 -19.59 -18.58
N GLY A 140 2.82 -20.20 -17.70
CA GLY A 140 3.07 -21.64 -17.68
C GLY A 140 1.98 -22.47 -16.98
N GLY A 141 0.86 -21.86 -16.55
CA GLY A 141 -0.23 -22.54 -15.84
C GLY A 141 0.13 -23.02 -14.42
N GLN A 142 1.26 -22.61 -13.89
CA GLN A 142 1.75 -23.00 -12.55
C GLN A 142 1.24 -22.09 -11.44
N LEU A 143 0.61 -20.95 -11.78
CA LEU A 143 0.05 -19.99 -10.85
C LEU A 143 -1.27 -19.47 -11.39
N ALA A 144 -2.34 -19.62 -10.61
CA ALA A 144 -3.65 -19.03 -10.88
C ALA A 144 -3.93 -17.88 -9.90
N GLY A 145 -4.86 -17.00 -10.26
CA GLY A 145 -5.28 -15.89 -9.41
C GLY A 145 -4.29 -14.72 -9.36
N LEU A 146 -3.45 -14.56 -10.39
CA LEU A 146 -2.57 -13.39 -10.48
C LEU A 146 -3.38 -12.17 -10.90
N THR A 147 -3.49 -11.19 -10.01
CA THR A 147 -4.26 -9.96 -10.25
C THR A 147 -3.74 -9.22 -11.49
N GLY A 148 -4.65 -8.88 -12.40
CA GLY A 148 -4.33 -8.22 -13.67
C GLY A 148 -3.95 -9.17 -14.81
N VAL A 149 -3.89 -10.48 -14.55
CA VAL A 149 -3.71 -11.53 -15.56
C VAL A 149 -4.98 -12.37 -15.67
N ASP A 150 -5.30 -13.13 -14.62
CA ASP A 150 -6.46 -14.02 -14.53
C ASP A 150 -7.37 -13.72 -13.33
N ALA A 151 -7.00 -12.77 -12.48
CA ALA A 151 -7.83 -12.22 -11.41
C ALA A 151 -8.12 -10.72 -11.65
N PRO A 152 -9.31 -10.21 -11.29
CA PRO A 152 -9.71 -8.85 -11.57
C PRO A 152 -8.89 -7.83 -10.76
N TYR A 153 -8.74 -6.65 -11.33
CA TYR A 153 -8.30 -5.44 -10.66
C TYR A 153 -9.24 -4.30 -11.03
N GLU A 154 -9.73 -3.60 -10.03
CA GLU A 154 -10.60 -2.44 -10.18
C GLU A 154 -9.76 -1.15 -9.98
N PRO A 155 -9.42 -0.42 -11.06
CA PRO A 155 -8.68 0.84 -10.93
C PRO A 155 -9.44 1.82 -10.03
N PRO A 156 -8.73 2.65 -9.23
CA PRO A 156 -9.37 3.72 -8.48
C PRO A 156 -10.00 4.74 -9.44
N GLU A 157 -11.15 5.27 -9.08
CA GLU A 157 -11.81 6.30 -9.88
C GLU A 157 -11.24 7.70 -9.63
N HIS A 158 -10.88 7.97 -8.37
CA HIS A 158 -10.42 9.29 -7.93
C HIS A 158 -9.20 9.16 -7.01
N PRO A 159 -8.07 8.58 -7.48
CA PRO A 159 -6.87 8.51 -6.68
C PRO A 159 -6.30 9.92 -6.47
N GLN A 160 -5.73 10.18 -5.31
CA GLN A 160 -5.06 11.44 -5.04
C GLN A 160 -3.80 11.63 -5.86
N LEU A 161 -3.12 10.53 -6.22
CA LEU A 161 -1.95 10.53 -7.08
C LEU A 161 -1.99 9.36 -8.07
N VAL A 162 -1.49 9.61 -9.28
CA VAL A 162 -1.18 8.56 -10.27
C VAL A 162 0.31 8.63 -10.56
N LEU A 163 1.00 7.50 -10.37
CA LEU A 163 2.45 7.40 -10.57
C LEU A 163 2.75 6.43 -11.73
N HIS A 164 3.31 6.95 -12.82
CA HIS A 164 3.69 6.16 -13.99
C HIS A 164 5.12 5.63 -13.82
N THR A 165 5.24 4.35 -13.42
CA THR A 165 6.53 3.75 -13.09
C THR A 165 7.31 3.20 -14.29
N ALA A 166 6.74 3.27 -15.49
CA ALA A 166 7.44 2.87 -16.71
C ALA A 166 8.53 3.85 -17.10
N ASP A 167 8.26 5.15 -16.91
CA ASP A 167 9.02 6.24 -17.54
C ASP A 167 9.83 7.07 -16.54
N GLN A 168 9.66 6.83 -15.24
CA GLN A 168 10.28 7.66 -14.20
C GLN A 168 11.01 6.83 -13.15
N PRO A 169 12.17 7.29 -12.67
CA PRO A 169 12.88 6.63 -11.59
C PRO A 169 12.11 6.75 -10.26
N PRO A 170 12.28 5.78 -9.33
CA PRO A 170 11.57 5.76 -8.05
C PRO A 170 11.77 7.02 -7.20
N GLU A 171 12.94 7.63 -7.27
CA GLU A 171 13.27 8.86 -6.54
C GLU A 171 12.43 10.04 -7.01
N THR A 172 12.23 10.19 -8.32
CA THR A 172 11.36 11.24 -8.90
C THR A 172 9.91 11.02 -8.48
N LEU A 173 9.44 9.77 -8.50
CA LEU A 173 8.09 9.43 -8.06
C LEU A 173 7.91 9.67 -6.56
N ALA A 174 8.93 9.41 -5.75
CA ALA A 174 8.91 9.71 -4.32
C ALA A 174 8.78 11.22 -4.06
N GLU A 175 9.50 12.07 -4.80
CA GLU A 175 9.34 13.53 -4.67
C GLU A 175 7.94 14.01 -5.04
N GLN A 176 7.26 13.38 -6.01
CA GLN A 176 5.85 13.70 -6.31
C GLN A 176 4.93 13.39 -5.12
N VAL A 177 5.16 12.26 -4.43
CA VAL A 177 4.41 11.92 -3.21
C VAL A 177 4.70 12.93 -2.10
N ILE A 178 5.97 13.26 -1.85
CA ILE A 178 6.36 14.24 -0.84
C ILE A 178 5.75 15.62 -1.12
N ALA A 179 5.79 16.07 -2.37
CA ALA A 179 5.18 17.32 -2.79
C ALA A 179 3.67 17.35 -2.53
N TYR A 180 2.98 16.24 -2.85
CA TYR A 180 1.55 16.10 -2.54
C TYR A 180 1.29 16.16 -1.04
N LEU A 181 2.02 15.38 -0.22
CA LEU A 181 1.83 15.34 1.23
C LEU A 181 2.04 16.72 1.87
N ARG A 182 2.99 17.51 1.37
CA ARG A 182 3.21 18.90 1.79
C ARG A 182 2.05 19.82 1.38
N ALA A 183 1.64 19.75 0.11
CA ALA A 183 0.52 20.55 -0.40
C ALA A 183 -0.79 20.26 0.35
N ALA A 184 -1.03 18.99 0.70
CA ALA A 184 -2.15 18.54 1.52
C ALA A 184 -1.94 18.80 3.03
N ARG A 185 -0.80 19.37 3.45
CA ARG A 185 -0.44 19.64 4.86
C ARG A 185 -0.43 18.39 5.76
N LEU A 186 -0.17 17.25 5.20
CA LEU A 186 -0.05 15.98 5.91
C LEU A 186 1.36 15.78 6.52
N ILE A 187 2.34 16.51 6.01
CA ILE A 187 3.70 16.59 6.56
C ILE A 187 4.14 18.06 6.64
N PRO A 188 5.15 18.39 7.47
CA PRO A 188 5.65 19.75 7.61
C PRO A 188 6.10 20.37 6.26
N PRO A 189 5.96 21.70 6.11
CA PRO A 189 6.49 22.41 4.95
C PRO A 189 8.02 22.29 4.86
N GLU A 190 8.60 22.74 3.76
CA GLU A 190 10.06 22.82 3.67
C GLU A 190 10.62 23.77 4.72
N PRO A 191 11.81 23.47 5.27
CA PRO A 191 12.50 24.40 6.16
C PRO A 191 12.67 25.76 5.49
N GLY A 192 12.12 26.82 6.10
CA GLY A 192 12.15 28.19 5.56
C GLY A 192 10.87 28.63 4.84
N ALA A 193 9.92 27.78 4.56
CA ALA A 193 8.59 28.17 4.10
C ALA A 193 7.72 28.57 5.30
N ALA A 194 7.09 29.76 5.25
CA ALA A 194 6.20 30.22 6.32
C ALA A 194 5.03 29.22 6.48
N ALA A 195 4.86 28.69 7.70
CA ALA A 195 3.76 27.80 8.02
C ALA A 195 2.45 28.60 8.10
N PRO A 196 1.45 28.32 7.28
CA PRO A 196 0.11 28.80 7.54
C PRO A 196 -0.54 27.96 8.66
N ASP A 197 -1.25 28.63 9.57
CA ASP A 197 -1.94 28.05 10.73
C ASP A 197 -2.77 26.81 10.37
N ARG A 198 -2.52 25.72 11.07
CA ARG A 198 -3.35 24.51 11.03
C ARG A 198 -4.44 24.67 12.10
N PRO A 199 -5.73 24.52 11.78
CA PRO A 199 -6.74 24.45 12.82
C PRO A 199 -6.45 23.29 13.76
N ALA A 200 -6.53 23.57 15.09
CA ALA A 200 -6.18 22.62 16.15
C ALA A 200 -6.93 21.29 15.99
N ALA A 201 -6.19 20.18 16.07
CA ALA A 201 -6.78 18.86 16.17
C ALA A 201 -7.75 18.80 17.37
N ARG A 202 -8.95 18.29 17.15
CA ARG A 202 -9.89 18.04 18.25
C ARG A 202 -9.29 16.94 19.13
N THR A 203 -9.00 17.29 20.35
CA THR A 203 -8.67 16.33 21.41
C THR A 203 -9.88 15.42 21.69
N PRO A 204 -9.67 14.13 21.97
CA PRO A 204 -10.75 13.16 22.19
C PRO A 204 -11.61 13.50 23.43
#